data_d09be07c4cf7c11c4d2f2ac5e2fdf24e
#
_entry.id   d09be07c4cf7c11c4d2f2ac5e2fdf24e
#
_cell.length_a   1.000
_cell.length_b   1.000
_cell.length_c   1.000
_cell.angle_alpha   90.00
_cell.angle_beta   90.00
_cell.angle_gamma   90.00
#
_symmetry.space_group_name_H-M   'P 1'
#
loop_
_entity.id
_entity.type
_entity.pdbx_description
1 polymer ?
#
loop_
_entity_poly.entity_id
_entity_poly.type
_entity_poly.pdbx_seq_one_letter_code
_entity_poly.pdbx_strand_id
1 'polypeptide(L)'
;MTVKWVKTDPLVMNGEPFCYGSRLTVRQLLELRRNGYDLTRLLAEHPELRAMGIASAYAFAAEHRGRYSAFFEPDGSLAGPGYSAAEAEILPEHLRLPGVVVKSPGLPA
;
A
#
# COMPACT_ATOMS: atom_id res chain seq x y z
N MET A 1 -16.66 -14.51 4.30
CA MET A 1 -16.72 -13.09 4.66
C MET A 1 -15.43 -12.39 4.28
N THR A 2 -15.55 -11.28 3.59
CA THR A 2 -14.38 -10.55 3.12
C THR A 2 -13.97 -9.51 4.15
N VAL A 3 -12.70 -9.53 4.56
CA VAL A 3 -12.17 -8.51 5.45
C VAL A 3 -11.84 -7.27 4.65
N LYS A 4 -12.33 -6.14 5.10
CA LYS A 4 -11.95 -4.88 4.48
C LYS A 4 -10.74 -4.32 5.20
N TRP A 5 -9.62 -4.30 4.51
CA TRP A 5 -8.37 -3.79 5.07
C TRP A 5 -8.27 -2.28 5.02
N VAL A 6 -9.03 -1.64 4.15
CA VAL A 6 -9.11 -0.17 4.09
C VAL A 6 -10.52 0.22 4.50
N LYS A 7 -10.62 1.10 5.48
CA LYS A 7 -11.90 1.54 6.01
C LYS A 7 -12.03 3.05 5.91
N THR A 8 -13.27 3.50 5.82
CA THR A 8 -13.61 4.92 5.84
C THR A 8 -14.71 5.12 6.86
N ASP A 9 -14.49 6.02 7.81
CA ASP A 9 -15.48 6.33 8.84
C ASP A 9 -15.46 7.85 9.02
N PRO A 10 -16.61 8.52 8.84
CA PRO A 10 -16.64 9.99 8.97
C PRO A 10 -16.18 10.48 10.33
N LEU A 11 -16.28 9.66 11.36
CA LEU A 11 -15.90 10.03 12.72
C LEU A 11 -14.46 9.66 13.06
N VAL A 12 -13.75 8.99 12.13
CA VAL A 12 -12.39 8.54 12.36
C VAL A 12 -11.50 9.15 11.28
N MET A 13 -10.39 9.76 11.66
CA MET A 13 -9.42 10.35 10.72
C MET A 13 -10.06 11.35 9.76
N ASN A 14 -11.09 12.06 10.22
CA ASN A 14 -11.80 13.03 9.39
C ASN A 14 -12.33 12.43 8.08
N GLY A 15 -12.72 11.16 8.11
CA GLY A 15 -13.22 10.48 6.93
C GLY A 15 -12.16 10.02 5.96
N GLU A 16 -10.89 10.18 6.28
CA GLU A 16 -9.81 9.66 5.42
C GLU A 16 -9.77 8.14 5.47
N PRO A 17 -9.59 7.48 4.33
CA PRO A 17 -9.41 6.03 4.33
C PRO A 17 -8.19 5.66 5.17
N PHE A 18 -8.35 4.66 6.01
CA PHE A 18 -7.29 4.24 6.91
C PHE A 18 -7.16 2.71 6.91
N CYS A 19 -6.00 2.24 7.36
CA CYS A 19 -5.71 0.82 7.37
C CYS A 19 -6.37 0.17 8.59
N TYR A 20 -7.08 -0.93 8.36
CA TYR A 20 -7.79 -1.65 9.41
C TYR A 20 -6.83 -2.07 10.53
N GLY A 21 -7.25 -1.85 11.75
CA GLY A 21 -6.46 -2.22 12.92
C GLY A 21 -5.37 -1.21 13.26
N SER A 22 -5.32 -0.08 12.55
CA SER A 22 -4.29 0.92 12.71
C SER A 22 -4.92 2.31 12.63
N ARG A 23 -4.19 3.32 13.09
CA ARG A 23 -4.59 4.71 12.89
C ARG A 23 -3.88 5.35 11.71
N LEU A 24 -3.19 4.53 10.92
CA LEU A 24 -2.46 5.02 9.76
C LEU A 24 -3.41 5.14 8.58
N THR A 25 -3.48 6.34 7.99
CA THR A 25 -4.30 6.52 6.79
C THR A 25 -3.58 5.95 5.58
N VAL A 26 -4.34 5.68 4.51
CA VAL A 26 -3.73 5.25 3.26
C VAL A 26 -2.70 6.28 2.81
N ARG A 27 -3.04 7.57 2.88
CA ARG A 27 -2.12 8.64 2.48
C ARG A 27 -0.82 8.62 3.28
N GLN A 28 -0.90 8.43 4.60
CA GLN A 28 0.30 8.34 5.42
C GLN A 28 1.16 7.14 5.05
N LEU A 29 0.51 6.01 4.76
CA LEU A 29 1.25 4.83 4.33
C LEU A 29 1.97 5.08 3.01
N LEU A 30 1.31 5.75 2.07
CA LEU A 30 1.93 6.09 0.79
C LEU A 30 3.11 7.04 0.97
N GLU A 31 3.02 7.96 1.93
CA GLU A 31 4.13 8.86 2.24
C GLU A 31 5.32 8.08 2.79
N LEU A 32 5.07 7.14 3.68
CA LEU A 32 6.15 6.30 4.22
C LEU A 32 6.83 5.53 3.09
N ARG A 33 6.03 4.92 2.22
CA ARG A 33 6.57 4.19 1.08
C ARG A 33 7.41 5.10 0.18
N ARG A 34 6.90 6.29 -0.13
CA ARG A 34 7.63 7.24 -0.97
C ARG A 34 8.96 7.62 -0.34
N ASN A 35 9.02 7.64 0.99
CA ASN A 35 10.24 7.95 1.72
C ASN A 35 11.17 6.76 1.91
N GLY A 36 10.90 5.64 1.23
CA GLY A 36 11.80 4.51 1.22
C GLY A 36 11.45 3.37 2.14
N TYR A 37 10.30 3.41 2.80
CA TYR A 37 9.88 2.31 3.68
C TYR A 37 9.47 1.11 2.85
N ASP A 38 10.24 0.04 2.94
CA ASP A 38 9.87 -1.23 2.31
C ASP A 38 8.96 -2.03 3.24
N LEU A 39 8.53 -3.20 2.79
CA LEU A 39 7.62 -4.03 3.57
C LEU A 39 8.21 -4.41 4.92
N THR A 40 9.49 -4.79 4.93
CA THR A 40 10.16 -5.20 6.16
C THR A 40 10.12 -4.09 7.20
N ARG A 41 10.45 -2.88 6.79
CA ARG A 41 10.47 -1.73 7.71
C ARG A 41 9.08 -1.35 8.18
N LEU A 42 8.11 -1.39 7.26
CA LEU A 42 6.72 -1.08 7.62
C LEU A 42 6.21 -2.04 8.68
N LEU A 43 6.47 -3.34 8.50
CA LEU A 43 5.99 -4.34 9.45
C LEU A 43 6.76 -4.28 10.77
N ALA A 44 8.03 -3.86 10.73
CA ALA A 44 8.81 -3.72 11.96
C ALA A 44 8.28 -2.57 12.81
N GLU A 45 7.91 -1.46 12.19
CA GLU A 45 7.45 -0.29 12.93
C GLU A 45 5.94 -0.26 13.14
N HIS A 46 5.19 -0.93 12.27
CA HIS A 46 3.73 -0.96 12.31
C HIS A 46 3.21 -2.38 12.11
N PRO A 47 3.51 -3.30 13.05
CA PRO A 47 3.13 -4.71 12.87
C PRO A 47 1.63 -4.91 12.77
N GLU A 48 0.84 -3.99 13.29
CA GLU A 48 -0.61 -4.07 13.22
C GLU A 48 -1.13 -3.98 11.79
N LEU A 49 -0.33 -3.44 10.86
CA LEU A 49 -0.77 -3.28 9.48
C LEU A 49 -0.93 -4.61 8.75
N ARG A 50 -0.02 -5.54 9.01
CA ARG A 50 0.03 -6.83 8.33
C ARG A 50 0.28 -6.67 6.82
N ALA A 51 0.89 -7.70 6.24
CA ALA A 51 1.24 -7.67 4.81
C ALA A 51 0.00 -7.51 3.94
N MET A 52 -1.06 -8.26 4.23
CA MET A 52 -2.30 -8.15 3.46
C MET A 52 -2.90 -6.75 3.51
N GLY A 53 -2.85 -6.12 4.67
CA GLY A 53 -3.39 -4.78 4.84
C GLY A 53 -2.62 -3.74 4.04
N ILE A 54 -1.30 -3.87 4.04
CA ILE A 54 -0.45 -2.95 3.28
C ILE A 54 -0.71 -3.09 1.79
N ALA A 55 -0.77 -4.34 1.29
CA ALA A 55 -1.04 -4.57 -0.13
C ALA A 55 -2.42 -4.03 -0.52
N SER A 56 -3.41 -4.23 0.35
CA SER A 56 -4.76 -3.74 0.07
C SER A 56 -4.82 -2.22 0.03
N ALA A 57 -4.03 -1.55 0.87
CA ALA A 57 -3.96 -0.09 0.85
C ALA A 57 -3.34 0.41 -0.46
N TYR A 58 -2.30 -0.25 -0.93
CA TYR A 58 -1.69 0.11 -2.21
C TYR A 58 -2.67 -0.10 -3.36
N ALA A 59 -3.40 -1.22 -3.35
CA ALA A 59 -4.40 -1.49 -4.37
C ALA A 59 -5.53 -0.45 -4.32
N PHE A 60 -5.94 -0.04 -3.12
CA PHE A 60 -6.94 1.00 -2.96
C PHE A 60 -6.48 2.30 -3.61
N ALA A 61 -5.21 2.66 -3.44
CA ALA A 61 -4.67 3.86 -4.06
C ALA A 61 -4.75 3.77 -5.59
N ALA A 62 -4.48 2.58 -6.14
CA ALA A 62 -4.55 2.39 -7.60
C ALA A 62 -5.99 2.53 -8.11
N GLU A 63 -6.96 2.18 -7.30
CA GLU A 63 -8.37 2.34 -7.67
C GLU A 63 -8.84 3.78 -7.56
N HIS A 64 -8.06 4.62 -6.87
CA HIS A 64 -8.42 6.01 -6.62
C HIS A 64 -7.26 6.92 -7.01
N ARG A 65 -6.72 6.72 -8.22
CA ARG A 65 -5.51 7.42 -8.67
C ARG A 65 -5.64 8.93 -8.62
N GLY A 66 -6.81 9.47 -8.91
CA GLY A 66 -7.01 10.91 -8.85
C GLY A 66 -6.81 11.47 -7.45
N ARG A 67 -7.24 10.72 -6.44
CA ARG A 67 -7.12 11.14 -5.05
C ARG A 67 -5.66 11.09 -4.55
N TYR A 68 -4.88 10.16 -5.08
CA TYR A 68 -3.51 9.93 -4.64
C TYR A 68 -2.49 10.21 -5.73
N SER A 69 -2.83 11.09 -6.67
CA SER A 69 -1.99 11.32 -7.85
C SER A 69 -0.57 11.75 -7.49
N ALA A 70 -0.39 12.45 -6.37
CA ALA A 70 0.93 12.90 -5.94
C ALA A 70 1.90 11.75 -5.65
N PHE A 71 1.37 10.55 -5.45
CA PHE A 71 2.19 9.39 -5.09
C PHE A 71 2.47 8.49 -6.29
N PHE A 72 1.94 8.81 -7.47
CA PHE A 72 2.17 8.01 -8.66
C PHE A 72 3.21 8.66 -9.55
N GLU A 73 4.09 7.83 -10.11
CA GLU A 73 5.11 8.29 -11.05
C GLU A 73 4.50 8.46 -12.44
N PRO A 74 5.20 9.19 -13.34
CA PRO A 74 4.66 9.37 -14.69
C PRO A 74 4.40 8.09 -15.45
N ASP A 75 5.11 7.00 -15.12
CA ASP A 75 4.89 5.71 -15.76
C ASP A 75 3.71 4.94 -15.19
N GLY A 76 3.03 5.52 -14.21
CA GLY A 76 1.86 4.89 -13.58
C GLY A 76 2.17 4.03 -12.38
N SER A 77 3.44 3.87 -12.03
CA SER A 77 3.80 3.09 -10.86
C SER A 77 3.64 3.92 -9.60
N LEU A 78 3.48 3.23 -8.47
CA LEU A 78 3.39 3.89 -7.18
C LEU A 78 4.81 4.17 -6.68
N ALA A 79 5.06 5.40 -6.22
CA ALA A 79 6.41 5.81 -5.82
C ALA A 79 6.88 5.02 -4.60
N GLY A 80 8.17 4.71 -4.58
CA GLY A 80 8.80 4.02 -3.46
C GLY A 80 8.81 2.51 -3.62
N PRO A 81 9.46 1.81 -2.68
CA PRO A 81 9.56 0.37 -2.75
C PRO A 81 8.21 -0.29 -2.48
N GLY A 82 7.97 -1.39 -3.14
CA GLY A 82 6.79 -2.21 -2.90
C GLY A 82 7.22 -3.58 -2.44
N TYR A 83 6.39 -4.56 -2.73
CA TYR A 83 6.71 -5.95 -2.42
C TYR A 83 7.68 -6.48 -3.46
N SER A 84 8.66 -7.26 -3.00
CA SER A 84 9.46 -8.05 -3.93
C SER A 84 8.61 -9.20 -4.48
N ALA A 85 9.10 -9.86 -5.54
CA ALA A 85 8.38 -11.00 -6.10
C ALA A 85 8.19 -12.09 -5.03
N ALA A 86 9.21 -12.33 -4.22
CA ALA A 86 9.12 -13.35 -3.18
C ALA A 86 8.11 -12.95 -2.10
N GLU A 87 8.13 -11.69 -1.70
CA GLU A 87 7.17 -11.21 -0.69
C GLU A 87 5.74 -11.28 -1.19
N ALA A 88 5.55 -11.08 -2.48
CA ALA A 88 4.22 -11.07 -3.07
C ALA A 88 3.60 -12.45 -3.19
N GLU A 89 4.39 -13.50 -3.00
CA GLU A 89 3.86 -14.87 -3.14
C GLU A 89 2.77 -15.19 -2.14
N ILE A 90 2.77 -14.53 -0.98
CA ILE A 90 1.74 -14.75 0.01
C ILE A 90 0.44 -14.01 -0.32
N LEU A 91 0.47 -13.12 -1.31
CA LEU A 91 -0.70 -12.31 -1.65
C LEU A 91 -1.59 -13.04 -2.65
N PRO A 92 -2.92 -12.85 -2.55
CA PRO A 92 -3.80 -13.35 -3.59
C PRO A 92 -3.51 -12.63 -4.90
N GLU A 93 -3.86 -13.28 -5.99
CA GLU A 93 -3.51 -12.78 -7.32
C GLU A 93 -4.02 -11.37 -7.58
N HIS A 94 -5.23 -11.05 -7.10
CA HIS A 94 -5.81 -9.74 -7.35
C HIS A 94 -5.07 -8.60 -6.64
N LEU A 95 -4.20 -8.92 -5.69
CA LEU A 95 -3.38 -7.91 -5.01
C LEU A 95 -1.96 -7.83 -5.58
N ARG A 96 -1.60 -8.70 -6.52
CA ARG A 96 -0.25 -8.69 -7.11
C ARG A 96 -0.17 -7.71 -8.27
N LEU A 97 -0.47 -6.45 -8.01
CA LEU A 97 -0.53 -5.43 -9.06
C LEU A 97 0.88 -4.94 -9.42
N PRO A 98 1.33 -5.18 -10.66
CA PRO A 98 2.68 -4.77 -11.06
C PRO A 98 2.85 -3.26 -11.00
N GLY A 99 3.97 -2.83 -10.45
CA GLY A 99 4.28 -1.41 -10.34
C GLY A 99 3.56 -0.71 -9.20
N VAL A 100 2.48 -1.27 -8.70
CA VAL A 100 1.71 -0.68 -7.60
C VAL A 100 2.02 -1.42 -6.31
N VAL A 101 1.68 -2.70 -6.23
CA VAL A 101 1.97 -3.52 -5.06
C VAL A 101 3.33 -4.17 -5.20
N VAL A 102 3.57 -4.84 -6.31
CA VAL A 102 4.79 -5.59 -6.54
C VAL A 102 5.73 -4.76 -7.39
N LYS A 103 6.91 -4.46 -6.87
CA LYS A 103 7.95 -3.82 -7.65
C LYS A 103 9.06 -4.82 -7.90
N SER A 104 9.35 -5.03 -9.15
CA SER A 104 10.44 -5.92 -9.52
C SER A 104 11.72 -5.33 -8.98
N PRO A 105 12.47 -6.08 -8.18
CA PRO A 105 13.72 -5.56 -7.65
C PRO A 105 14.67 -5.34 -8.80
N GLY A 106 15.08 -4.12 -8.92
CA GLY A 106 16.19 -3.78 -9.76
C GLY A 106 16.25 -4.56 -11.04
N LEU A 107 15.15 -4.68 -11.67
CA LEU A 107 15.27 -5.25 -12.93
C LEU A 107 16.33 -4.49 -13.61
N PRO A 108 17.45 -5.10 -13.80
CA PRO A 108 18.41 -4.43 -14.59
C PRO A 108 17.65 -4.17 -15.82
N ALA A 109 17.38 -3.01 -15.92
CA ALA A 109 16.74 -2.67 -17.14
C ALA A 109 17.59 -3.26 -18.22
#